data_092a74ac05111841b0edcc1362dfee1e
#
_entry.id   092a74ac05111841b0edcc1362dfee1e
#
_cell.length_a   1.000
_cell.length_b   1.000
_cell.length_c   1.000
_cell.angle_alpha   90.00
_cell.angle_beta   90.00
_cell.angle_gamma   90.00
#
_symmetry.space_group_name_H-M   'P 1'
#
loop_
_entity.id
_entity.type
_entity.pdbx_description
1 polymer ?
#
loop_
_entity_poly.entity_id
_entity_poly.type
_entity_poly.pdbx_seq_one_letter_code
_entity_poly.pdbx_strand_id
1 'polypeptide(L)'
;MAREMVRGGGRSARIQKAVHEVTRKLLDRLERSAITVPMIAEQAGVTPSTIYRRWGDIGQLFADVAVERLRPVAEPEDTGSTRGDLEAYLLPYAEEMSSPVGQQLIRDVLTDAQTGVAAGKCCQYTYDAFDVIAARARARGEEPLPSEELVDRLVAPINYHILFADREVGPAYCRQLLDRLPPVARAKAVAA
;
A
#
# COMPACT_ATOMS: atom_id res chain seq x y z
N MET A 1 -4.61 32.98 -30.89
CA MET A 1 -4.07 31.73 -30.28
C MET A 1 -3.91 31.95 -28.80
N ALA A 2 -4.88 31.48 -28.01
CA ALA A 2 -4.89 31.63 -26.55
C ALA A 2 -4.03 30.52 -25.92
N ARG A 3 -3.07 30.94 -25.12
CA ARG A 3 -2.16 30.08 -24.38
C ARG A 3 -2.92 29.55 -23.15
N GLU A 4 -3.39 28.34 -23.22
CA GLU A 4 -4.02 27.64 -22.12
C GLU A 4 -2.99 27.38 -21.02
N MET A 5 -3.09 28.17 -19.93
CA MET A 5 -2.21 28.06 -18.78
C MET A 5 -2.71 26.95 -17.88
N VAL A 6 -2.10 25.77 -17.98
CA VAL A 6 -2.21 24.70 -16.98
C VAL A 6 -1.59 25.19 -15.66
N ARG A 7 -2.37 25.84 -14.81
CA ARG A 7 -1.98 26.31 -13.45
C ARG A 7 -2.85 25.66 -12.37
N GLY A 8 -2.75 24.34 -12.19
CA GLY A 8 -3.52 23.65 -11.14
C GLY A 8 -2.68 22.76 -10.19
N GLY A 9 -1.60 22.14 -10.67
CA GLY A 9 -0.89 21.11 -9.91
C GLY A 9 0.15 21.60 -8.88
N GLY A 10 0.89 22.64 -9.16
CA GLY A 10 2.10 22.97 -8.38
C GLY A 10 1.85 23.46 -6.94
N ARG A 11 0.83 24.29 -6.68
CA ARG A 11 0.55 24.82 -5.33
C ARG A 11 -0.17 23.77 -4.47
N SER A 12 -1.12 23.05 -5.05
CA SER A 12 -1.88 22.01 -4.37
C SER A 12 -0.96 20.86 -3.93
N ALA A 13 -0.07 20.40 -4.82
CA ALA A 13 0.90 19.36 -4.51
C ALA A 13 1.92 19.79 -3.44
N ARG A 14 2.38 21.05 -3.47
CA ARG A 14 3.28 21.60 -2.43
C ARG A 14 2.63 21.61 -1.05
N ILE A 15 1.37 22.02 -0.97
CA ILE A 15 0.61 22.01 0.30
C ILE A 15 0.47 20.58 0.81
N GLN A 16 0.09 19.63 -0.03
CA GLN A 16 -0.04 18.23 0.35
C GLN A 16 1.27 17.69 0.89
N LYS A 17 2.36 17.87 0.15
CA LYS A 17 3.68 17.42 0.59
C LYS A 17 4.10 18.01 1.94
N ALA A 18 3.90 19.32 2.14
CA ALA A 18 4.24 19.99 3.40
C ALA A 18 3.42 19.44 4.59
N VAL A 19 2.10 19.29 4.40
CA VAL A 19 1.21 18.74 5.44
C VAL A 19 1.56 17.29 5.74
N HIS A 20 1.79 16.44 4.74
CA HIS A 20 2.20 15.04 4.91
C HIS A 20 3.53 14.93 5.65
N GLU A 21 4.53 15.75 5.29
CA GLU A 21 5.84 15.72 5.94
C GLU A 21 5.76 16.09 7.42
N VAL A 22 5.01 17.15 7.75
CA VAL A 22 4.78 17.57 9.14
C VAL A 22 4.02 16.50 9.91
N THR A 23 2.96 15.95 9.32
CA THR A 23 2.14 14.90 9.97
C THR A 23 2.99 13.67 10.29
N ARG A 24 3.84 13.20 9.37
CA ARG A 24 4.77 12.09 9.63
C ARG A 24 5.72 12.39 10.78
N LYS A 25 6.35 13.58 10.79
CA LYS A 25 7.27 13.98 11.87
C LYS A 25 6.58 14.02 13.23
N LEU A 26 5.31 14.42 13.27
CA LEU A 26 4.53 14.44 14.51
C LEU A 26 4.17 13.01 14.95
N LEU A 27 3.74 12.15 14.04
CA LEU A 27 3.44 10.74 14.30
C LEU A 27 4.66 9.95 14.80
N ASP A 28 5.87 10.33 14.38
CA ASP A 28 7.12 9.71 14.84
C ASP A 28 7.54 10.16 16.26
N ARG A 29 6.94 11.24 16.81
CA ARG A 29 7.39 11.87 18.06
C ARG A 29 6.33 11.95 19.16
N LEU A 30 5.07 11.92 18.80
CA LEU A 30 3.96 12.16 19.71
C LEU A 30 2.97 11.01 19.64
N GLU A 31 2.31 10.79 20.75
CA GLU A 31 1.11 9.96 20.78
C GLU A 31 0.05 10.53 19.84
N ARG A 32 -0.59 9.67 19.09
CA ARG A 32 -1.56 10.01 18.05
C ARG A 32 -2.69 10.92 18.56
N SER A 33 -3.19 10.64 19.77
CA SER A 33 -4.24 11.42 20.44
C SER A 33 -3.82 12.84 20.77
N ALA A 34 -2.54 13.13 20.84
CA ALA A 34 -2.00 14.47 21.11
C ALA A 34 -1.85 15.32 19.83
N ILE A 35 -1.95 14.72 18.65
CA ILE A 35 -1.78 15.43 17.37
C ILE A 35 -3.11 16.07 16.96
N THR A 36 -3.06 17.35 16.66
CA THR A 36 -4.26 18.13 16.26
C THR A 36 -4.08 18.82 14.91
N VAL A 37 -5.18 19.09 14.21
CA VAL A 37 -5.15 19.83 12.93
C VAL A 37 -4.52 21.22 13.08
N PRO A 38 -4.80 22.03 14.13
CA PRO A 38 -4.07 23.29 14.35
C PRO A 38 -2.56 23.15 14.45
N MET A 39 -2.07 22.14 15.19
CA MET A 39 -0.64 21.86 15.33
C MET A 39 0.01 21.52 13.98
N ILE A 40 -0.63 20.68 13.19
CA ILE A 40 -0.16 20.33 11.84
C ILE A 40 -0.15 21.58 10.95
N ALA A 41 -1.21 22.36 10.97
CA ALA A 41 -1.37 23.53 10.13
C ALA A 41 -0.29 24.59 10.40
N GLU A 42 -0.02 24.89 11.68
CA GLU A 42 1.02 25.82 12.14
C GLU A 42 2.39 25.40 11.60
N GLN A 43 2.79 24.15 11.81
CA GLN A 43 4.09 23.67 11.39
C GLN A 43 4.22 23.51 9.86
N ALA A 44 3.11 23.24 9.16
CA ALA A 44 3.08 23.15 7.69
C ALA A 44 2.96 24.53 7.00
N GLY A 45 2.79 25.61 7.76
CA GLY A 45 2.62 26.97 7.22
C GLY A 45 1.32 27.15 6.43
N VAL A 46 0.24 26.48 6.86
CA VAL A 46 -1.08 26.57 6.26
C VAL A 46 -2.14 26.90 7.30
N THR A 47 -3.35 27.26 6.88
CA THR A 47 -4.46 27.43 7.82
C THR A 47 -5.15 26.11 8.14
N PRO A 48 -5.71 25.91 9.34
CA PRO A 48 -6.51 24.72 9.66
C PRO A 48 -7.64 24.48 8.66
N SER A 49 -8.30 25.53 8.18
CA SER A 49 -9.36 25.44 7.16
C SER A 49 -8.87 24.86 5.82
N THR A 50 -7.59 25.02 5.50
CA THR A 50 -6.98 24.39 4.31
C THR A 50 -6.93 22.88 4.46
N ILE A 51 -6.60 22.38 5.66
CA ILE A 51 -6.55 20.95 5.98
C ILE A 51 -7.97 20.37 5.98
N TYR A 52 -8.91 20.98 6.72
CA TYR A 52 -10.30 20.51 6.76
C TYR A 52 -10.97 20.47 5.39
N ARG A 53 -10.75 21.48 4.55
CA ARG A 53 -11.30 21.49 3.18
C ARG A 53 -10.77 20.39 2.32
N ARG A 54 -9.54 19.91 2.55
CA ARG A 54 -8.87 18.93 1.72
C ARG A 54 -9.07 17.49 2.17
N TRP A 55 -9.06 17.27 3.47
CA TRP A 55 -9.13 15.91 4.06
C TRP A 55 -10.41 15.68 4.88
N GLY A 56 -11.17 16.72 5.21
CA GLY A 56 -12.36 16.59 6.04
C GLY A 56 -12.05 16.57 7.53
N ASP A 57 -11.31 15.59 7.99
CA ASP A 57 -10.89 15.44 9.38
C ASP A 57 -9.45 14.92 9.50
N ILE A 58 -8.96 14.79 10.74
CA ILE A 58 -7.61 14.33 11.01
C ILE A 58 -7.42 12.84 10.69
N GLY A 59 -8.46 12.02 10.83
CA GLY A 59 -8.41 10.58 10.50
C GLY A 59 -8.19 10.36 9.02
N GLN A 60 -8.89 11.10 8.17
CA GLN A 60 -8.70 11.08 6.72
C GLN A 60 -7.31 11.60 6.30
N LEU A 61 -6.78 12.61 6.99
CA LEU A 61 -5.39 13.03 6.77
C LEU A 61 -4.41 11.92 7.13
N PHE A 62 -4.59 11.25 8.24
CA PHE A 62 -3.74 10.14 8.64
C PHE A 62 -3.82 8.97 7.65
N ALA A 63 -5.00 8.66 7.16
CA ALA A 63 -5.19 7.64 6.12
C ALA A 63 -4.45 8.00 4.81
N ASP A 64 -4.54 9.25 4.36
CA ASP A 64 -3.83 9.70 3.14
C ASP A 64 -2.30 9.65 3.33
N VAL A 65 -1.80 10.01 4.53
CA VAL A 65 -0.37 9.88 4.89
C VAL A 65 0.07 8.41 4.92
N ALA A 66 -0.76 7.52 5.46
CA ALA A 66 -0.48 6.09 5.51
C ALA A 66 -0.39 5.48 4.10
N VAL A 67 -1.33 5.81 3.21
CA VAL A 67 -1.31 5.38 1.81
C VAL A 67 -0.02 5.81 1.10
N GLU A 68 0.39 7.07 1.29
CA GLU A 68 1.62 7.57 0.66
C GLU A 68 2.86 6.85 1.21
N ARG A 69 2.86 6.45 2.49
CA ARG A 69 3.94 5.68 3.10
C ARG A 69 3.99 4.24 2.59
N LEU A 70 2.83 3.62 2.36
CA LEU A 70 2.70 2.25 1.82
C LEU A 70 2.94 2.17 0.31
N ARG A 71 3.11 3.32 -0.35
CA ARG A 71 3.36 3.35 -1.79
C ARG A 71 4.68 2.66 -2.12
N PRO A 72 4.68 1.66 -3.00
CA PRO A 72 5.91 1.00 -3.45
C PRO A 72 6.89 2.00 -4.07
N VAL A 73 8.16 1.90 -3.68
CA VAL A 73 9.25 2.73 -4.24
C VAL A 73 9.92 2.09 -5.45
N ALA A 74 9.69 0.80 -5.67
CA ALA A 74 10.22 0.02 -6.79
C ALA A 74 9.22 -1.07 -7.20
N GLU A 75 9.39 -1.60 -8.40
CA GLU A 75 8.70 -2.81 -8.83
C GLU A 75 9.15 -4.03 -8.00
N PRO A 76 8.30 -5.10 -7.92
CA PRO A 76 8.72 -6.37 -7.34
C PRO A 76 10.02 -6.90 -7.95
N GLU A 77 10.82 -7.58 -7.16
CA GLU A 77 12.07 -8.22 -7.62
C GLU A 77 11.77 -9.26 -8.69
N ASP A 78 12.63 -9.35 -9.71
CA ASP A 78 12.60 -10.42 -10.72
C ASP A 78 13.65 -11.46 -10.37
N THR A 79 13.20 -12.57 -9.80
CA THR A 79 14.07 -13.70 -9.38
C THR A 79 14.24 -14.76 -10.45
N GLY A 80 13.58 -14.59 -11.60
CA GLY A 80 13.59 -15.57 -12.68
C GLY A 80 12.53 -16.67 -12.57
N SER A 81 11.66 -16.64 -11.56
CA SER A 81 10.55 -17.59 -11.41
C SER A 81 9.36 -16.94 -10.71
N THR A 82 8.13 -17.32 -11.09
CA THR A 82 6.91 -16.80 -10.44
C THR A 82 6.90 -17.07 -8.94
N ARG A 83 7.34 -18.26 -8.52
CA ARG A 83 7.44 -18.62 -7.10
C ARG A 83 8.42 -17.70 -6.35
N GLY A 84 9.59 -17.48 -6.92
CA GLY A 84 10.60 -16.60 -6.31
C GLY A 84 10.15 -15.15 -6.25
N ASP A 85 9.53 -14.63 -7.32
CA ASP A 85 9.01 -13.26 -7.38
C ASP A 85 7.93 -13.04 -6.32
N LEU A 86 7.00 -14.00 -6.15
CA LEU A 86 5.98 -13.96 -5.10
C LEU A 86 6.58 -14.04 -3.69
N GLU A 87 7.60 -14.88 -3.47
CA GLU A 87 8.27 -14.97 -2.16
C GLU A 87 9.03 -13.67 -1.84
N ALA A 88 9.75 -13.10 -2.81
CA ALA A 88 10.47 -11.83 -2.67
C ALA A 88 9.54 -10.65 -2.39
N TYR A 89 8.31 -10.68 -2.88
CA TYR A 89 7.28 -9.70 -2.54
C TYR A 89 6.67 -9.95 -1.15
N LEU A 90 6.30 -11.19 -0.86
CA LEU A 90 5.47 -11.53 0.29
C LEU A 90 6.22 -11.44 1.63
N LEU A 91 7.52 -11.80 1.67
CA LEU A 91 8.30 -11.78 2.91
C LEU A 91 8.47 -10.35 3.46
N PRO A 92 8.97 -9.37 2.69
CA PRO A 92 9.07 -7.99 3.16
C PRO A 92 7.70 -7.37 3.49
N TYR A 93 6.66 -7.69 2.70
CA TYR A 93 5.30 -7.24 2.97
C TYR A 93 4.82 -7.71 4.35
N ALA A 94 4.96 -8.99 4.64
CA ALA A 94 4.53 -9.56 5.92
C ALA A 94 5.34 -8.99 7.10
N GLU A 95 6.65 -8.81 6.95
CA GLU A 95 7.51 -8.22 7.96
C GLU A 95 7.10 -6.76 8.25
N GLU A 96 6.94 -5.94 7.21
CA GLU A 96 6.55 -4.55 7.34
C GLU A 96 5.17 -4.41 7.99
N MET A 97 4.17 -5.14 7.48
CA MET A 97 2.79 -5.06 7.97
C MET A 97 2.62 -5.63 9.39
N SER A 98 3.44 -6.60 9.79
CA SER A 98 3.45 -7.14 11.16
C SER A 98 4.11 -6.21 12.18
N SER A 99 4.91 -5.25 11.74
CA SER A 99 5.54 -4.29 12.63
C SER A 99 4.49 -3.40 13.32
N PRO A 100 4.77 -2.83 14.51
CA PRO A 100 3.86 -1.89 15.17
C PRO A 100 3.47 -0.72 14.26
N VAL A 101 4.40 -0.25 13.44
CA VAL A 101 4.17 0.83 12.45
C VAL A 101 3.25 0.36 11.34
N GLY A 102 3.52 -0.81 10.75
CA GLY A 102 2.68 -1.39 9.68
C GLY A 102 1.26 -1.64 10.14
N GLN A 103 1.08 -2.25 11.32
CA GLN A 103 -0.24 -2.44 11.92
C GLN A 103 -1.00 -1.13 12.11
N GLN A 104 -0.30 -0.06 12.52
CA GLN A 104 -0.91 1.25 12.67
C GLN A 104 -1.30 1.84 11.31
N LEU A 105 -0.46 1.67 10.28
CA LEU A 105 -0.79 2.13 8.92
C LEU A 105 -2.03 1.42 8.37
N ILE A 106 -2.17 0.10 8.59
CA ILE A 106 -3.40 -0.63 8.20
C ILE A 106 -4.62 -0.03 8.90
N ARG A 107 -4.54 0.20 10.22
CA ARG A 107 -5.65 0.79 10.98
C ARG A 107 -6.01 2.19 10.46
N ASP A 108 -5.01 3.00 10.11
CA ASP A 108 -5.20 4.35 9.55
C ASP A 108 -5.94 4.33 8.23
N VAL A 109 -5.54 3.43 7.34
CA VAL A 109 -6.22 3.24 6.05
C VAL A 109 -7.67 2.81 6.26
N LEU A 110 -7.95 1.94 7.24
CA LEU A 110 -9.29 1.46 7.54
C LEU A 110 -10.17 2.50 8.24
N THR A 111 -9.60 3.55 8.87
CA THR A 111 -10.40 4.65 9.43
C THR A 111 -11.08 5.51 8.36
N ASP A 112 -10.62 5.49 7.12
CA ASP A 112 -11.32 6.12 5.98
C ASP A 112 -12.53 5.28 5.49
N ALA A 113 -13.33 4.79 6.44
CA ALA A 113 -14.48 3.93 6.14
C ALA A 113 -15.59 4.60 5.33
N GLN A 114 -15.63 5.96 5.31
CA GLN A 114 -16.69 6.70 4.61
C GLN A 114 -16.44 6.81 3.11
N THR A 115 -15.20 6.96 2.68
CA THR A 115 -14.88 7.13 1.25
C THR A 115 -14.28 5.87 0.64
N GLY A 116 -13.59 5.04 1.42
CA GLY A 116 -12.86 3.87 0.94
C GLY A 116 -11.70 4.20 -0.01
N VAL A 117 -11.39 5.48 -0.21
CA VAL A 117 -10.37 5.91 -1.19
C VAL A 117 -8.99 5.46 -0.78
N ALA A 118 -8.66 5.58 0.50
CA ALA A 118 -7.37 5.15 1.03
C ALA A 118 -7.19 3.63 0.92
N ALA A 119 -8.20 2.86 1.34
CA ALA A 119 -8.21 1.41 1.24
C ALA A 119 -8.10 0.95 -0.23
N GLY A 120 -8.86 1.56 -1.13
CA GLY A 120 -8.81 1.25 -2.56
C GLY A 120 -7.42 1.47 -3.17
N LYS A 121 -6.72 2.56 -2.80
CA LYS A 121 -5.35 2.80 -3.26
C LYS A 121 -4.36 1.76 -2.73
N CYS A 122 -4.46 1.37 -1.45
CA CYS A 122 -3.60 0.33 -0.89
C CYS A 122 -3.83 -1.02 -1.58
N CYS A 123 -5.08 -1.40 -1.83
CA CYS A 123 -5.39 -2.58 -2.61
C CYS A 123 -4.76 -2.51 -4.01
N GLN A 124 -4.87 -1.36 -4.68
CA GLN A 124 -4.31 -1.17 -6.01
C GLN A 124 -2.80 -1.42 -6.05
N TYR A 125 -2.04 -0.98 -5.05
CA TYR A 125 -0.59 -1.24 -4.98
C TYR A 125 -0.26 -2.74 -4.97
N THR A 126 -1.07 -3.54 -4.27
CA THR A 126 -0.92 -5.00 -4.26
C THR A 126 -1.25 -5.62 -5.61
N TYR A 127 -2.35 -5.18 -6.23
CA TYR A 127 -2.74 -5.65 -7.57
C TYR A 127 -1.69 -5.28 -8.62
N ASP A 128 -1.20 -4.04 -8.62
CA ASP A 128 -0.15 -3.58 -9.54
C ASP A 128 1.11 -4.45 -9.41
N ALA A 129 1.52 -4.80 -8.19
CA ALA A 129 2.67 -5.67 -7.96
C ALA A 129 2.45 -7.09 -8.52
N PHE A 130 1.28 -7.67 -8.28
CA PHE A 130 0.96 -9.01 -8.81
C PHE A 130 0.80 -9.01 -10.33
N ASP A 131 0.29 -7.94 -10.92
CA ASP A 131 0.20 -7.80 -12.37
C ASP A 131 1.58 -7.74 -13.04
N VAL A 132 2.55 -7.06 -12.41
CA VAL A 132 3.95 -7.07 -12.86
C VAL A 132 4.53 -8.48 -12.80
N ILE A 133 4.36 -9.20 -11.69
CA ILE A 133 4.81 -10.58 -11.53
C ILE A 133 4.15 -11.49 -12.58
N ALA A 134 2.84 -11.35 -12.78
CA ALA A 134 2.10 -12.11 -13.78
C ALA A 134 2.55 -11.82 -15.21
N ALA A 135 2.88 -10.58 -15.54
CA ALA A 135 3.41 -10.22 -16.85
C ALA A 135 4.76 -10.90 -17.12
N ARG A 136 5.67 -10.91 -16.12
CA ARG A 136 6.95 -11.60 -16.19
C ARG A 136 6.78 -13.12 -16.32
N ALA A 137 5.86 -13.72 -15.55
CA ALA A 137 5.53 -15.14 -15.66
C ALA A 137 5.10 -15.52 -17.06
N ARG A 138 4.19 -14.76 -17.68
CA ARG A 138 3.74 -14.98 -19.06
C ARG A 138 4.91 -14.86 -20.04
N ALA A 139 5.80 -13.88 -19.86
CA ALA A 139 7.00 -13.74 -20.71
C ALA A 139 7.96 -14.95 -20.62
N ARG A 140 7.96 -15.64 -19.48
CA ARG A 140 8.70 -16.91 -19.28
C ARG A 140 7.95 -18.16 -19.77
N GLY A 141 6.74 -18.00 -20.35
CA GLY A 141 5.89 -19.12 -20.78
C GLY A 141 5.22 -19.85 -19.62
N GLU A 142 5.07 -19.20 -18.49
CA GLU A 142 4.33 -19.67 -17.32
C GLU A 142 2.87 -19.14 -17.37
N GLU A 143 1.94 -19.89 -16.80
CA GLU A 143 0.54 -19.49 -16.67
C GLU A 143 0.28 -19.06 -15.20
N PRO A 144 0.37 -17.75 -14.88
CA PRO A 144 0.19 -17.27 -13.52
C PRO A 144 -1.26 -17.32 -13.08
N LEU A 145 -1.49 -17.42 -11.76
CA LEU A 145 -2.81 -17.20 -11.18
C LEU A 145 -3.25 -15.76 -11.40
N PRO A 146 -4.57 -15.50 -11.45
CA PRO A 146 -5.13 -14.16 -11.43
C PRO A 146 -4.72 -13.40 -10.16
N SER A 147 -4.53 -12.08 -10.27
CA SER A 147 -4.10 -11.24 -9.14
C SER A 147 -5.10 -11.28 -7.97
N GLU A 148 -6.40 -11.38 -8.24
CA GLU A 148 -7.44 -11.56 -7.23
C GLU A 148 -7.23 -12.84 -6.43
N GLU A 149 -6.94 -13.95 -7.10
CA GLU A 149 -6.71 -15.23 -6.43
C GLU A 149 -5.42 -15.22 -5.60
N LEU A 150 -4.39 -14.49 -6.05
CA LEU A 150 -3.18 -14.26 -5.25
C LEU A 150 -3.45 -13.42 -4.01
N VAL A 151 -4.28 -12.40 -4.11
CA VAL A 151 -4.73 -11.61 -2.94
C VAL A 151 -5.44 -12.51 -1.95
N ASP A 152 -6.42 -13.30 -2.38
CA ASP A 152 -7.23 -14.17 -1.51
C ASP A 152 -6.38 -15.25 -0.82
N ARG A 153 -5.39 -15.78 -1.52
CA ARG A 153 -4.57 -16.90 -1.01
C ARG A 153 -3.35 -16.47 -0.22
N LEU A 154 -2.81 -15.27 -0.47
CA LEU A 154 -1.56 -14.81 0.13
C LEU A 154 -1.76 -13.61 1.06
N VAL A 155 -2.33 -12.52 0.55
CA VAL A 155 -2.38 -11.25 1.28
C VAL A 155 -3.52 -11.22 2.30
N ALA A 156 -4.70 -11.70 1.94
CA ALA A 156 -5.86 -11.70 2.83
C ALA A 156 -5.62 -12.49 4.13
N PRO A 157 -5.08 -13.74 4.10
CA PRO A 157 -4.80 -14.45 5.34
C PRO A 157 -3.70 -13.79 6.19
N ILE A 158 -2.68 -13.16 5.58
CA ILE A 158 -1.67 -12.40 6.30
C ILE A 158 -2.32 -11.23 7.04
N ASN A 159 -3.08 -10.38 6.34
CA ASN A 159 -3.75 -9.24 6.94
C ASN A 159 -4.76 -9.65 8.01
N TYR A 160 -5.49 -10.74 7.82
CA TYR A 160 -6.40 -11.29 8.82
C TYR A 160 -5.65 -11.57 10.14
N HIS A 161 -4.57 -12.33 10.07
CA HIS A 161 -3.81 -12.70 11.27
C HIS A 161 -3.09 -11.52 11.91
N ILE A 162 -2.63 -10.54 11.13
CA ILE A 162 -2.07 -9.29 11.67
C ILE A 162 -3.14 -8.48 12.42
N LEU A 163 -4.33 -8.31 11.83
CA LEU A 163 -5.38 -7.48 12.41
C LEU A 163 -6.01 -8.08 13.66
N PHE A 164 -6.16 -9.40 13.70
CA PHE A 164 -6.76 -10.11 14.82
C PHE A 164 -5.74 -10.68 15.81
N ALA A 165 -4.43 -10.62 15.48
CA ALA A 165 -3.31 -11.05 16.31
C ALA A 165 -3.47 -12.49 16.88
N ASP A 166 -4.10 -13.38 16.10
CA ASP A 166 -4.40 -14.76 16.53
C ASP A 166 -3.22 -15.71 16.31
N ARG A 167 -2.24 -15.31 15.51
CA ARG A 167 -0.98 -16.02 15.29
C ARG A 167 0.14 -15.09 14.84
N GLU A 168 1.36 -15.57 14.95
CA GLU A 168 2.54 -14.92 14.38
C GLU A 168 2.54 -15.07 12.85
N VAL A 169 2.78 -13.94 12.16
CA VAL A 169 2.96 -13.87 10.72
C VAL A 169 4.43 -13.63 10.42
N GLY A 170 5.16 -14.72 10.14
CA GLY A 170 6.59 -14.69 9.84
C GLY A 170 6.92 -15.45 8.53
N PRO A 171 8.22 -15.55 8.19
CA PRO A 171 8.66 -16.17 6.93
C PRO A 171 8.15 -17.59 6.71
N ALA A 172 8.07 -18.39 7.80
CA ALA A 172 7.58 -19.76 7.74
C ALA A 172 6.11 -19.81 7.30
N TYR A 173 5.27 -18.90 7.84
CA TYR A 173 3.87 -18.82 7.45
C TYR A 173 3.70 -18.37 5.99
N CYS A 174 4.46 -17.37 5.56
CA CYS A 174 4.43 -16.91 4.16
C CYS A 174 4.79 -18.04 3.19
N ARG A 175 5.84 -18.82 3.48
CA ARG A 175 6.22 -19.98 2.67
C ARG A 175 5.13 -21.06 2.66
N GLN A 176 4.48 -21.31 3.80
CA GLN A 176 3.35 -22.23 3.89
C GLN A 176 2.17 -21.81 3.00
N LEU A 177 1.87 -20.50 2.90
CA LEU A 177 0.85 -20.00 1.99
C LEU A 177 1.27 -20.21 0.52
N LEU A 178 2.51 -19.90 0.20
CA LEU A 178 3.04 -20.13 -1.15
C LEU A 178 3.04 -21.61 -1.54
N ASP A 179 3.30 -22.53 -0.61
CA ASP A 179 3.28 -23.98 -0.84
C ASP A 179 1.89 -24.53 -1.12
N ARG A 180 0.85 -23.80 -0.73
CA ARG A 180 -0.56 -24.14 -0.99
C ARG A 180 -1.06 -23.64 -2.36
N LEU A 181 -0.27 -22.83 -3.05
CA LEU A 181 -0.61 -22.44 -4.41
C LEU A 181 -0.53 -23.65 -5.34
N PRO A 182 -1.39 -23.73 -6.34
CA PRO A 182 -1.23 -24.75 -7.38
C PRO A 182 0.12 -24.57 -8.09
N PRO A 183 0.70 -25.64 -8.60
CA PRO A 183 1.93 -25.54 -9.39
C PRO A 183 1.69 -24.65 -10.60
N VAL A 184 2.67 -23.78 -10.90
CA VAL A 184 2.61 -22.90 -12.06
C VAL A 184 2.63 -23.76 -13.33
N ALA A 185 1.54 -23.75 -14.08
CA ALA A 185 1.44 -24.46 -15.34
C ALA A 185 2.34 -23.77 -16.39
N ARG A 186 2.90 -24.54 -17.31
CA ARG A 186 3.53 -23.97 -18.51
C ARG A 186 2.48 -23.77 -19.58
N ALA A 187 2.48 -22.60 -20.21
CA ALA A 187 1.64 -22.35 -21.37
C ALA A 187 1.87 -23.42 -22.42
N LYS A 188 0.81 -24.08 -22.89
CA LYS A 188 0.91 -25.04 -23.99
C LYS A 188 1.47 -24.29 -25.20
N ALA A 189 2.57 -24.80 -25.78
CA ALA A 189 3.05 -24.29 -27.05
C ALA A 189 1.88 -24.38 -28.05
N VAL A 190 1.43 -23.20 -28.52
CA VAL A 190 0.48 -23.19 -29.65
C VAL A 190 1.20 -23.82 -30.81
N ALA A 191 0.79 -25.04 -31.16
CA ALA A 191 1.30 -25.70 -32.36
C ALA A 191 0.92 -24.81 -33.57
N ALA A 192 1.95 -24.32 -34.24
CA ALA A 192 1.83 -23.51 -35.45
C ALA A 192 1.37 -24.37 -36.62
#